data_01ed56567edc34549bec009008410009
#
_entry.id   01ed56567edc34549bec009008410009
#
_cell.length_a   1.000
_cell.length_b   1.000
_cell.length_c   1.000
_cell.angle_alpha   90.00
_cell.angle_beta   90.00
_cell.angle_gamma   90.00
#
_symmetry.space_group_name_H-M   'P 1'
#
loop_
_entity.id
_entity.type
_entity.pdbx_description
1 polymer ?
#
loop_
_entity_poly.entity_id
_entity_poly.type
_entity_poly.pdbx_seq_one_letter_code
_entity_poly.pdbx_strand_id
1 'polypeptide(L)'
;MIYLLDGYNITKQIKILLGKELKQQRDWLIETLIKAKPQGSYKNKVIVVFDGKYELSSGEDFRKLDYYNIKVIFTSFSSADDEIKKLVEKAKNKKEIIVVTDDKEIIRYVRYYGAKVLSVKDFLCRIEKSKEQKNLKISQYKFDIPSESVEEINKEMKKYYDIDEKNNKSKEK
;
A
#
# COMPACT_ATOMS: atom_id res chain seq x y z
N MET A 1 6.09 -15.47 2.80
CA MET A 1 6.50 -14.57 3.90
C MET A 1 5.34 -13.65 4.24
N ILE A 2 5.25 -13.18 5.47
CA ILE A 2 4.23 -12.23 5.95
C ILE A 2 4.94 -10.98 6.44
N TYR A 3 4.61 -9.84 5.85
CA TYR A 3 5.05 -8.52 6.34
C TYR A 3 3.96 -8.01 7.29
N LEU A 4 4.33 -7.79 8.54
CA LEU A 4 3.45 -7.28 9.58
C LEU A 4 3.87 -5.85 9.90
N LEU A 5 3.03 -4.89 9.56
CA LEU A 5 3.35 -3.46 9.60
C LEU A 5 2.65 -2.80 10.79
N ASP A 6 3.42 -2.06 11.58
CA ASP A 6 2.90 -1.10 12.54
C ASP A 6 2.54 0.19 11.76
N GLY A 7 1.25 0.37 11.48
CA GLY A 7 0.79 1.39 10.55
C GLY A 7 1.15 2.81 10.99
N TYR A 8 0.85 3.17 12.23
CA TYR A 8 1.14 4.52 12.72
C TYR A 8 2.62 4.76 13.04
N ASN A 9 3.37 3.74 13.42
CA ASN A 9 4.82 3.88 13.56
C ASN A 9 5.48 4.21 12.23
N ILE A 10 4.97 3.65 11.12
CA ILE A 10 5.42 3.98 9.78
C ILE A 10 4.99 5.39 9.37
N THR A 11 3.71 5.73 9.49
CA THR A 11 3.20 7.01 8.98
C THR A 11 3.75 8.22 9.73
N LYS A 12 3.99 8.11 11.02
CA LYS A 12 4.61 9.16 11.85
C LYS A 12 6.02 9.55 11.41
N GLN A 13 6.72 8.69 10.67
CA GLN A 13 8.07 8.96 10.18
C GLN A 13 8.08 9.61 8.79
N ILE A 14 6.92 9.79 8.17
CA ILE A 14 6.78 10.34 6.83
C ILE A 14 6.46 11.82 6.92
N LYS A 15 7.42 12.67 6.53
CA LYS A 15 7.33 14.12 6.69
C LYS A 15 6.05 14.74 6.12
N ILE A 16 5.60 14.30 4.94
CA ILE A 16 4.39 14.86 4.30
C ILE A 16 3.09 14.47 5.01
N LEU A 17 3.14 13.52 5.93
CA LEU A 17 1.99 13.07 6.73
C LEU A 17 1.94 13.72 8.12
N LEU A 18 2.99 14.44 8.52
CA LEU A 18 3.01 15.13 9.81
C LEU A 18 1.89 16.18 9.84
N GLY A 19 1.08 16.14 10.89
CA GLY A 19 -0.09 17.04 11.05
C GLY A 19 -1.31 16.66 10.20
N LYS A 20 -1.26 15.61 9.41
CA LYS A 20 -2.44 15.07 8.72
C LYS A 20 -3.31 14.26 9.67
N GLU A 21 -4.61 14.22 9.38
CA GLU A 21 -5.56 13.36 10.10
C GLU A 21 -5.18 11.90 9.99
N LEU A 22 -5.51 11.10 11.01
CA LEU A 22 -5.20 9.67 11.04
C LEU A 22 -5.79 8.92 9.84
N LYS A 23 -6.97 9.33 9.36
CA LYS A 23 -7.58 8.78 8.15
C LYS A 23 -6.69 9.01 6.94
N GLN A 24 -6.23 10.22 6.72
CA GLN A 24 -5.35 10.57 5.58
C GLN A 24 -4.02 9.82 5.64
N GLN A 25 -3.48 9.62 6.84
CA GLN A 25 -2.26 8.83 7.03
C GLN A 25 -2.46 7.37 6.65
N ARG A 26 -3.58 6.75 7.06
CA ARG A 26 -3.93 5.37 6.71
C ARG A 26 -4.11 5.20 5.21
N ASP A 27 -4.94 6.06 4.60
CA ASP A 27 -5.26 6.00 3.18
C ASP A 27 -4.00 6.11 2.34
N TRP A 28 -3.12 7.05 2.68
CA TRP A 28 -1.83 7.21 2.03
C TRP A 28 -0.96 5.94 2.11
N LEU A 29 -0.87 5.33 3.30
CA LEU A 29 -0.08 4.12 3.47
C LEU A 29 -0.65 2.96 2.65
N ILE A 30 -1.96 2.74 2.71
CA ILE A 30 -2.64 1.68 1.96
C ILE A 30 -2.44 1.87 0.45
N GLU A 31 -2.68 3.07 -0.08
CA GLU A 31 -2.44 3.36 -1.50
C GLU A 31 -0.99 3.12 -1.90
N THR A 32 -0.05 3.54 -1.04
CA THR A 32 1.38 3.34 -1.29
C THR A 32 1.74 1.85 -1.36
N LEU A 33 1.18 1.02 -0.48
CA LEU A 33 1.38 -0.43 -0.48
C LEU A 33 0.81 -1.08 -1.76
N ILE A 34 -0.38 -0.67 -2.19
CA ILE A 34 -1.02 -1.17 -3.42
C ILE A 34 -0.15 -0.83 -4.64
N LYS A 35 0.31 0.42 -4.75
CA LYS A 35 1.10 0.91 -5.88
C LYS A 35 2.50 0.30 -5.91
N ALA A 36 3.18 0.26 -4.77
CA ALA A 36 4.57 -0.19 -4.67
C ALA A 36 4.71 -1.72 -4.66
N LYS A 37 3.78 -2.44 -4.00
CA LYS A 37 3.87 -3.89 -3.76
C LYS A 37 5.21 -4.30 -3.14
N PRO A 38 5.58 -3.74 -1.98
CA PRO A 38 6.91 -3.91 -1.38
C PRO A 38 7.21 -5.34 -0.95
N GLN A 39 6.18 -6.17 -0.83
CA GLN A 39 6.29 -7.60 -0.55
C GLN A 39 6.90 -8.40 -1.72
N GLY A 40 7.01 -7.81 -2.91
CA GLY A 40 7.59 -8.43 -4.11
C GLY A 40 6.70 -9.51 -4.70
N SER A 41 6.82 -10.75 -4.22
CA SER A 41 6.04 -11.88 -4.74
C SER A 41 4.58 -11.81 -4.30
N TYR A 42 3.65 -12.21 -5.19
CA TYR A 42 2.22 -12.37 -4.89
C TYR A 42 1.92 -13.45 -3.83
N LYS A 43 2.89 -14.35 -3.54
CA LYS A 43 2.78 -15.35 -2.46
C LYS A 43 2.99 -14.73 -1.07
N ASN A 44 3.57 -13.55 -1.00
CA ASN A 44 3.82 -12.84 0.24
C ASN A 44 2.59 -12.00 0.60
N LYS A 45 2.28 -11.94 1.91
CA LYS A 45 1.17 -11.15 2.45
C LYS A 45 1.69 -9.94 3.19
N VAL A 46 0.89 -8.87 3.17
CA VAL A 46 1.08 -7.69 4.01
C VAL A 46 -0.08 -7.60 4.97
N ILE A 47 0.19 -7.45 6.25
CA ILE A 47 -0.81 -7.17 7.28
C ILE A 47 -0.43 -5.85 7.91
N VAL A 48 -1.32 -4.86 7.82
CA VAL A 48 -1.12 -3.56 8.47
C VAL A 48 -2.02 -3.50 9.69
N VAL A 49 -1.45 -3.14 10.82
CA VAL A 49 -2.18 -2.97 12.08
C VAL A 49 -2.22 -1.48 12.42
N PHE A 50 -3.41 -0.96 12.68
CA PHE A 50 -3.64 0.39 13.14
C PHE A 50 -4.33 0.40 14.50
N ASP A 51 -3.91 1.28 15.40
CA ASP A 51 -4.63 1.55 16.63
C ASP A 51 -5.96 2.27 16.35
N GLY A 52 -6.95 1.95 17.17
CA GLY A 52 -8.24 2.63 17.18
C GLY A 52 -9.33 1.93 16.40
N LYS A 53 -10.56 2.40 16.61
CA LYS A 53 -11.75 1.90 15.93
C LYS A 53 -11.78 2.38 14.49
N TYR A 54 -12.19 1.50 13.60
CA TYR A 54 -12.53 1.89 12.24
C TYR A 54 -13.92 2.54 12.26
N GLU A 55 -13.98 3.83 11.94
CA GLU A 55 -15.26 4.50 11.70
C GLU A 55 -15.67 4.27 10.24
N LEU A 56 -16.78 3.57 10.06
CA LEU A 56 -17.37 3.21 8.75
C LEU A 56 -17.92 4.42 7.97
N SER A 57 -17.30 5.58 8.03
CA SER A 57 -17.83 6.81 7.41
C SER A 57 -17.58 6.94 5.90
N SER A 58 -16.90 6.01 5.28
CA SER A 58 -16.61 6.11 3.84
C SER A 58 -16.56 4.73 3.21
N GLY A 59 -17.66 4.17 2.77
CA GLY A 59 -17.84 3.05 1.84
C GLY A 59 -16.62 2.31 1.24
N GLU A 60 -15.50 2.35 1.92
CA GLU A 60 -14.24 1.75 1.51
C GLU A 60 -14.35 0.24 1.63
N ASP A 61 -14.42 -0.41 0.49
CA ASP A 61 -14.50 -1.85 0.41
C ASP A 61 -13.10 -2.47 0.60
N PHE A 62 -12.71 -2.71 1.86
CA PHE A 62 -11.44 -3.40 2.17
C PHE A 62 -11.33 -4.80 1.55
N ARG A 63 -12.43 -5.40 1.05
CA ARG A 63 -12.38 -6.67 0.30
C ARG A 63 -11.55 -6.55 -0.98
N LYS A 64 -11.45 -5.34 -1.58
CA LYS A 64 -10.57 -5.11 -2.72
C LYS A 64 -9.08 -5.26 -2.38
N LEU A 65 -8.71 -5.11 -1.11
CA LEU A 65 -7.32 -5.26 -0.67
C LEU A 65 -6.84 -6.71 -0.67
N ASP A 66 -7.74 -7.67 -0.54
CA ASP A 66 -7.39 -9.10 -0.62
C ASP A 66 -6.78 -9.46 -1.99
N TYR A 67 -7.23 -8.79 -3.06
CA TYR A 67 -6.63 -8.93 -4.40
C TYR A 67 -5.14 -8.58 -4.43
N TYR A 68 -4.70 -7.66 -3.55
CA TYR A 68 -3.30 -7.27 -3.43
C TYR A 68 -2.54 -8.05 -2.35
N ASN A 69 -3.18 -9.04 -1.71
CA ASN A 69 -2.66 -9.72 -0.51
C ASN A 69 -2.32 -8.76 0.63
N ILE A 70 -3.10 -7.71 0.79
CA ILE A 70 -2.99 -6.72 1.86
C ILE A 70 -4.20 -6.91 2.78
N LYS A 71 -3.94 -7.15 4.06
CA LYS A 71 -4.96 -7.18 5.11
C LYS A 71 -4.76 -5.99 6.05
N VAL A 72 -5.84 -5.28 6.36
CA VAL A 72 -5.83 -4.19 7.34
C VAL A 72 -6.56 -4.65 8.60
N ILE A 73 -5.96 -4.42 9.76
CA ILE A 73 -6.53 -4.74 11.07
C ILE A 73 -6.62 -3.44 11.88
N PHE A 74 -7.79 -3.19 12.44
CA PHE A 74 -8.02 -2.12 13.42
C PHE A 74 -8.21 -2.73 14.80
N THR A 75 -7.53 -2.19 15.80
CA THR A 75 -7.62 -2.69 17.17
C THR A 75 -8.60 -1.83 17.97
N SER A 76 -9.75 -2.41 18.32
CA SER A 76 -10.80 -1.67 19.06
C SER A 76 -10.65 -1.76 20.58
N PHE A 77 -10.02 -2.84 21.07
CA PHE A 77 -9.94 -3.17 22.50
C PHE A 77 -8.52 -3.49 22.99
N SER A 78 -7.54 -3.50 22.10
CA SER A 78 -6.13 -3.73 22.39
C SER A 78 -5.30 -2.69 21.64
N SER A 79 -4.01 -2.56 21.96
CA SER A 79 -3.10 -1.74 21.18
C SER A 79 -2.67 -2.45 19.90
N ALA A 80 -2.17 -1.68 18.90
CA ALA A 80 -1.54 -2.28 17.72
C ALA A 80 -0.36 -3.16 18.12
N ASP A 81 0.39 -2.75 19.15
CA ASP A 81 1.52 -3.49 19.72
C ASP A 81 1.10 -4.88 20.18
N ASP A 82 0.01 -4.96 20.96
CA ASP A 82 -0.50 -6.23 21.48
C ASP A 82 -0.99 -7.15 20.34
N GLU A 83 -1.64 -6.58 19.34
CA GLU A 83 -2.11 -7.37 18.19
C GLU A 83 -0.92 -7.87 17.34
N ILE A 84 0.11 -7.06 17.15
CA ILE A 84 1.36 -7.46 16.48
C ILE A 84 2.02 -8.61 17.24
N LYS A 85 2.19 -8.47 18.58
CA LYS A 85 2.76 -9.50 19.43
C LYS A 85 1.98 -10.81 19.35
N LYS A 86 0.64 -10.74 19.43
CA LYS A 86 -0.28 -11.88 19.32
C LYS A 86 -0.21 -12.56 17.96
N LEU A 87 -0.11 -11.80 16.86
CA LEU A 87 0.04 -12.36 15.52
C LEU A 87 1.37 -13.10 15.35
N VAL A 88 2.46 -12.55 15.90
CA VAL A 88 3.77 -13.22 15.91
C VAL A 88 3.72 -14.50 16.72
N GLU A 89 3.13 -14.46 17.92
CA GLU A 89 3.03 -15.62 18.82
C GLU A 89 2.22 -16.77 18.21
N LYS A 90 1.09 -16.46 17.60
CA LYS A 90 0.18 -17.46 16.98
C LYS A 90 0.70 -18.04 15.66
N ALA A 91 1.67 -17.42 15.04
CA ALA A 91 2.18 -17.88 13.76
C ALA A 91 2.84 -19.25 13.86
N LYS A 92 2.53 -20.15 12.93
CA LYS A 92 3.15 -21.49 12.86
C LYS A 92 4.64 -21.42 12.52
N ASN A 93 5.02 -20.57 11.58
CA ASN A 93 6.42 -20.37 11.18
C ASN A 93 6.83 -18.90 11.39
N LYS A 94 7.43 -18.62 12.51
CA LYS A 94 7.86 -17.27 12.90
C LYS A 94 8.97 -16.71 12.02
N LYS A 95 9.83 -17.60 11.46
CA LYS A 95 10.92 -17.20 10.54
C LYS A 95 10.43 -16.60 9.22
N GLU A 96 9.17 -16.85 8.89
CA GLU A 96 8.53 -16.26 7.69
C GLU A 96 7.86 -14.92 7.97
N ILE A 97 7.87 -14.44 9.22
CA ILE A 97 7.33 -13.13 9.58
C ILE A 97 8.43 -12.09 9.57
N ILE A 98 8.12 -10.95 8.98
CA ILE A 98 8.94 -9.74 9.02
C ILE A 98 8.08 -8.64 9.62
N VAL A 99 8.43 -8.17 10.81
CA VAL A 99 7.74 -7.05 11.47
C VAL A 99 8.43 -5.76 11.10
N VAL A 100 7.67 -4.77 10.64
CA VAL A 100 8.17 -3.44 10.29
C VAL A 100 7.78 -2.45 11.38
N THR A 101 8.73 -2.08 12.19
CA THR A 101 8.57 -1.11 13.30
C THR A 101 9.94 -0.64 13.79
N ASP A 102 9.99 0.55 14.39
CA ASP A 102 11.16 1.04 15.13
C ASP A 102 10.90 1.06 16.65
N ASP A 103 9.73 0.57 17.08
CA ASP A 103 9.45 0.42 18.52
C ASP A 103 10.35 -0.63 19.17
N LYS A 104 11.09 -0.21 20.19
CA LYS A 104 12.08 -1.06 20.86
C LYS A 104 11.46 -2.22 21.64
N GLU A 105 10.24 -2.06 22.13
CA GLU A 105 9.54 -3.10 22.88
C GLU A 105 9.08 -4.20 21.91
N ILE A 106 8.43 -3.82 20.82
CA ILE A 106 8.02 -4.76 19.77
C ILE A 106 9.24 -5.48 19.20
N ILE A 107 10.33 -4.76 18.91
CA ILE A 107 11.57 -5.34 18.37
C ILE A 107 12.10 -6.44 19.29
N ARG A 108 12.20 -6.17 20.60
CA ARG A 108 12.69 -7.16 21.58
C ARG A 108 11.81 -8.40 21.62
N TYR A 109 10.49 -8.20 21.66
CA TYR A 109 9.51 -9.28 21.69
C TYR A 109 9.57 -10.15 20.42
N VAL A 110 9.55 -9.53 19.26
CA VAL A 110 9.58 -10.20 17.96
C VAL A 110 10.83 -11.05 17.79
N ARG A 111 11.99 -10.52 18.18
CA ARG A 111 13.26 -11.24 18.13
C ARG A 111 13.29 -12.44 19.10
N TYR A 112 12.73 -12.28 20.28
CA TYR A 112 12.61 -13.39 21.25
C TYR A 112 11.85 -14.58 20.67
N TYR A 113 10.78 -14.33 19.89
CA TYR A 113 10.03 -15.39 19.22
C TYR A 113 10.65 -15.87 17.90
N GLY A 114 11.78 -15.33 17.49
CA GLY A 114 12.52 -15.76 16.30
C GLY A 114 11.97 -15.22 14.97
N ALA A 115 11.10 -14.21 15.00
CA ALA A 115 10.67 -13.50 13.81
C ALA A 115 11.68 -12.39 13.42
N LYS A 116 11.62 -11.93 12.17
CA LYS A 116 12.52 -10.92 11.64
C LYS A 116 11.96 -9.52 11.87
N VAL A 117 12.86 -8.56 12.03
CA VAL A 117 12.53 -7.14 12.15
C VAL A 117 13.14 -6.39 10.98
N LEU A 118 12.39 -5.48 10.42
CA LEU A 118 12.83 -4.52 9.41
C LEU A 118 12.55 -3.11 9.96
N SER A 119 13.53 -2.19 9.87
CA SER A 119 13.31 -0.80 10.27
C SER A 119 12.34 -0.12 9.34
N VAL A 120 11.64 0.91 9.83
CA VAL A 120 10.74 1.72 9.00
C VAL A 120 11.52 2.37 7.85
N LYS A 121 12.71 2.88 8.11
CA LYS A 121 13.59 3.47 7.09
C LYS A 121 13.90 2.48 5.97
N ASP A 122 14.32 1.27 6.29
CA ASP A 122 14.66 0.25 5.29
C ASP A 122 13.43 -0.20 4.49
N PHE A 123 12.28 -0.24 5.15
CA PHE A 123 11.02 -0.54 4.48
C PHE A 123 10.60 0.55 3.49
N LEU A 124 10.73 1.83 3.87
CA LEU A 124 10.46 2.96 2.98
C LEU A 124 11.42 2.99 1.79
N CYS A 125 12.71 2.74 2.00
CA CYS A 125 13.68 2.59 0.89
C CYS A 125 13.29 1.45 -0.06
N ARG A 126 12.75 0.34 0.45
CA ARG A 126 12.25 -0.76 -0.40
C ARG A 126 11.04 -0.32 -1.24
N ILE A 127 10.13 0.47 -0.67
CA ILE A 127 8.99 1.05 -1.40
C ILE A 127 9.48 1.94 -2.55
N GLU A 128 10.44 2.82 -2.30
CA GLU A 128 11.00 3.71 -3.30
C GLU A 128 11.65 2.94 -4.46
N LYS A 129 12.53 2.00 -4.16
CA LYS A 129 13.15 1.14 -5.17
C LYS A 129 12.12 0.37 -6.01
N SER A 130 11.04 -0.10 -5.39
CA SER A 130 9.96 -0.79 -6.11
C SER A 130 9.22 0.13 -7.08
N LYS A 131 9.08 1.42 -6.76
CA LYS A 131 8.49 2.43 -7.64
C LYS A 131 9.41 2.75 -8.82
N GLU A 132 10.71 2.95 -8.57
CA GLU A 132 11.72 3.23 -9.60
C GLU A 132 11.80 2.10 -10.62
N GLN A 133 11.87 0.85 -10.17
CA GLN A 133 11.90 -0.31 -11.07
C GLN A 133 10.66 -0.41 -11.96
N LYS A 134 9.48 -0.04 -11.45
CA LYS A 134 8.26 0.00 -12.26
C LYS A 134 8.28 1.13 -13.28
N ASN A 135 8.75 2.31 -12.89
CA ASN A 135 8.86 3.46 -13.79
C ASN A 135 9.85 3.18 -14.93
N LEU A 136 10.98 2.54 -14.62
CA LEU A 136 11.96 2.12 -15.64
C LEU A 136 11.35 1.11 -16.63
N LYS A 137 10.60 0.11 -16.14
CA LYS A 137 9.90 -0.84 -17.03
C LYS A 137 8.87 -0.13 -17.92
N ILE A 138 8.06 0.75 -17.36
CA ILE A 138 7.05 1.50 -18.13
C ILE A 138 7.74 2.38 -19.20
N SER A 139 8.88 3.02 -18.87
CA SER A 139 9.63 3.81 -19.85
C SER A 139 10.20 2.96 -20.98
N GLN A 140 10.70 1.75 -20.69
CA GLN A 140 11.14 0.82 -21.71
C GLN A 140 10.01 0.42 -22.67
N TYR A 141 8.82 0.11 -22.15
CA TYR A 141 7.67 -0.21 -23.00
C TYR A 141 7.16 0.98 -23.83
N LYS A 142 7.35 2.22 -23.37
CA LYS A 142 6.98 3.41 -24.16
C LYS A 142 7.87 3.66 -25.37
N PHE A 143 9.09 3.14 -25.39
CA PHE A 143 10.00 3.28 -26.54
C PHE A 143 9.77 2.26 -27.66
N ASP A 144 9.02 1.20 -27.39
CA ASP A 144 8.76 0.12 -28.37
C ASP A 144 7.41 0.27 -29.12
N ILE A 145 6.67 1.36 -28.90
CA ILE A 145 5.44 1.63 -29.67
C ILE A 145 5.85 2.36 -30.95
N PRO A 146 5.65 1.78 -32.15
CA PRO A 146 5.91 2.45 -33.42
C PRO A 146 5.15 3.77 -33.47
N SER A 147 5.77 4.83 -33.99
CA SER A 147 5.19 6.17 -34.08
C SER A 147 3.86 6.18 -34.84
N GLU A 148 3.71 5.33 -35.83
CA GLU A 148 2.46 5.12 -36.60
C GLU A 148 1.30 4.65 -35.70
N SER A 149 1.55 3.75 -34.75
CA SER A 149 0.52 3.27 -33.81
C SER A 149 0.09 4.33 -32.83
N VAL A 150 0.98 5.25 -32.45
CA VAL A 150 0.66 6.38 -31.54
C VAL A 150 -0.23 7.40 -32.28
N GLU A 151 0.00 7.63 -33.57
CA GLU A 151 -0.83 8.53 -34.37
C GLU A 151 -2.23 7.96 -34.62
N GLU A 152 -2.36 6.66 -34.87
CA GLU A 152 -3.65 5.98 -35.00
C GLU A 152 -4.46 6.04 -33.71
N ILE A 153 -3.85 5.72 -32.57
CA ILE A 153 -4.50 5.79 -31.25
C ILE A 153 -4.95 7.22 -30.93
N ASN A 154 -4.12 8.21 -31.21
CA ASN A 154 -4.46 9.62 -31.02
C ASN A 154 -5.61 10.07 -31.94
N LYS A 155 -5.69 9.55 -33.14
CA LYS A 155 -6.75 9.83 -34.11
C LYS A 155 -8.08 9.19 -33.70
N GLU A 156 -8.04 7.98 -33.16
CA GLU A 156 -9.24 7.33 -32.60
C GLU A 156 -9.71 8.01 -31.31
N MET A 157 -8.81 8.36 -30.40
CA MET A 157 -9.13 9.11 -29.18
C MET A 157 -9.77 10.46 -29.51
N LYS A 158 -9.23 11.24 -30.47
CA LYS A 158 -9.84 12.49 -30.90
C LYS A 158 -11.25 12.30 -31.42
N LYS A 159 -11.53 11.25 -32.21
CA LYS A 159 -12.90 10.93 -32.64
C LYS A 159 -13.87 10.67 -31.50
N TYR A 160 -13.41 10.00 -30.44
CA TYR A 160 -14.22 9.75 -29.24
C TYR A 160 -14.54 11.04 -28.48
N TYR A 161 -13.57 11.91 -28.27
CA TYR A 161 -13.77 13.19 -27.57
C TYR A 161 -14.59 14.20 -28.39
N ASP A 162 -14.41 14.26 -29.71
CA ASP A 162 -15.22 15.12 -30.57
C ASP A 162 -16.72 14.69 -30.63
N ILE A 163 -17.01 13.40 -30.41
CA ILE A 163 -18.40 12.90 -30.33
C ILE A 163 -19.06 13.35 -29.02
N ASP A 164 -18.31 13.37 -27.89
CA ASP A 164 -18.84 13.79 -26.59
C ASP A 164 -19.12 15.31 -26.54
N GLU A 165 -18.30 16.15 -27.16
CA GLU A 165 -18.56 17.59 -27.23
C GLU A 165 -19.81 17.92 -28.04
N LYS A 166 -20.12 17.18 -29.09
CA LYS A 166 -21.33 17.37 -29.89
C LYS A 166 -22.61 16.92 -29.17
N ASN A 167 -22.52 15.87 -28.36
CA ASN A 167 -23.65 15.36 -27.57
C ASN A 167 -23.98 16.24 -26.34
N ASN A 168 -23.00 16.94 -25.77
CA ASN A 168 -23.25 17.87 -24.68
C ASN A 168 -23.86 19.20 -25.11
N LYS A 169 -23.58 19.68 -26.32
CA LYS A 169 -24.20 20.90 -26.87
C LYS A 169 -25.66 20.74 -27.29
N SER A 170 -26.16 19.51 -27.39
CA SER A 170 -27.54 19.21 -27.76
C SER A 170 -28.51 19.09 -26.57
N LYS A 171 -28.00 19.18 -25.33
CA LYS A 171 -28.81 19.10 -24.10
C LYS A 171 -29.03 20.43 -23.39
N GLU A 172 -28.49 21.53 -23.91
CA GLU A 172 -28.67 22.90 -23.40
C GLU A 172 -29.51 23.80 -24.35
N LYS A 173 -30.49 23.22 -25.03
CA LYS A 173 -31.50 24.03 -25.75
C LYS A 173 -32.90 23.61 -25.37
#